data_662c46341af0b903fdc56e976737da3e
#
_entry.id   662c46341af0b903fdc56e976737da3e
#
_cell.length_a   1.000
_cell.length_b   1.000
_cell.length_c   1.000
_cell.angle_alpha   90.00
_cell.angle_beta   90.00
_cell.angle_gamma   90.00
#
_symmetry.space_group_name_H-M   'P 1'
#
loop_
_entity.id
_entity.type
_entity.pdbx_description
1 polymer ?
#
loop_
_entity_poly.entity_id
_entity_poly.type
_entity_poly.pdbx_seq_one_letter_code
_entity_poly.pdbx_strand_id
1 'polypeptide(L)'
;MPPTLLLVRHAQALHNATQDWSIHDPKLTELGEQQSRELHESLKASKIGNEVELIVVSPMRRTLQTATIGLDWMIKKGTKVMLDANWQENADKPCDTGNKISVMEAEFPQYDFSTVDPSYPDKTTNLSSNPYAFTEKAILARGQTCLKALYDRPEKVIAVVSHSGFLRTAVCNRMFFNADWRVFTFDEDAMAKSAEKKFILKESEETEKKGGGMGRSDVGVFGITENDFPPEVQDQMKDEEAKGPAKAEELDEVNKQKPT
;
A
#
# COMPACT_ATOMS: atom_id res chain seq x y z
N MET A 1 1.82 14.31 18.94
CA MET A 1 2.93 14.07 18.00
C MET A 1 2.47 12.99 17.04
N PRO A 2 2.75 13.13 15.76
CA PRO A 2 2.41 12.08 14.80
C PRO A 2 3.13 10.76 15.14
N PRO A 3 2.60 9.61 14.70
CA PRO A 3 3.17 8.32 15.01
C PRO A 3 4.52 8.06 14.33
N THR A 4 5.31 7.19 14.93
CA THR A 4 6.43 6.52 14.24
C THR A 4 5.87 5.39 13.38
N LEU A 5 6.33 5.29 12.13
CA LEU A 5 5.88 4.27 11.19
C LEU A 5 6.93 3.17 11.03
N LEU A 6 6.52 1.94 11.24
CA LEU A 6 7.27 0.73 10.94
C LEU A 6 6.75 0.17 9.61
N LEU A 7 7.41 0.50 8.50
CA LEU A 7 7.01 0.05 7.17
C LEU A 7 7.65 -1.30 6.84
N VAL A 8 6.85 -2.25 6.37
CA VAL A 8 7.25 -3.63 6.07
C VAL A 8 6.81 -3.98 4.64
N ARG A 9 7.70 -4.50 3.83
CA ARG A 9 7.35 -5.14 2.57
C ARG A 9 6.92 -6.58 2.80
N HIS A 10 5.91 -7.07 2.09
CA HIS A 10 5.55 -8.48 2.08
C HIS A 10 6.74 -9.40 1.76
N ALA A 11 6.71 -10.62 2.28
CA ALA A 11 7.69 -11.66 2.00
C ALA A 11 7.58 -12.20 0.56
N GLN A 12 8.55 -13.02 0.11
CA GLN A 12 8.57 -13.55 -1.25
C GLN A 12 7.27 -14.29 -1.60
N ALA A 13 6.60 -13.85 -2.66
CA ALA A 13 5.45 -14.50 -3.24
C ALA A 13 5.81 -15.18 -4.58
N LEU A 14 4.94 -16.03 -5.10
CA LEU A 14 5.19 -16.84 -6.30
C LEU A 14 5.70 -16.01 -7.48
N HIS A 15 5.07 -14.86 -7.78
CA HIS A 15 5.51 -13.97 -8.86
C HIS A 15 6.93 -13.43 -8.69
N ASN A 16 7.41 -13.25 -7.44
CA ASN A 16 8.78 -12.82 -7.19
C ASN A 16 9.80 -13.94 -7.49
N ALA A 17 9.44 -15.20 -7.17
CA ALA A 17 10.30 -16.35 -7.38
C ALA A 17 10.37 -16.78 -8.85
N THR A 18 9.25 -16.71 -9.55
CA THR A 18 9.12 -17.21 -10.94
C THR A 18 9.24 -16.11 -11.98
N GLN A 19 9.17 -14.83 -11.58
CA GLN A 19 9.04 -13.66 -12.48
C GLN A 19 7.81 -13.77 -13.41
N ASP A 20 6.79 -14.50 -12.98
CA ASP A 20 5.52 -14.64 -13.68
C ASP A 20 4.49 -13.66 -13.10
N TRP A 21 4.28 -12.56 -13.80
CA TRP A 21 3.37 -11.47 -13.42
C TRP A 21 1.90 -11.78 -13.76
N SER A 22 1.63 -12.90 -14.44
CA SER A 22 0.28 -13.37 -14.78
C SER A 22 -0.42 -14.12 -13.63
N ILE A 23 0.31 -14.52 -12.59
CA ILE A 23 -0.26 -15.18 -11.41
C ILE A 23 -1.10 -14.16 -10.63
N HIS A 24 -2.42 -14.38 -10.57
CA HIS A 24 -3.33 -13.46 -9.89
C HIS A 24 -3.22 -13.58 -8.37
N ASP A 25 -3.04 -12.42 -7.70
CA ASP A 25 -2.92 -12.26 -6.24
C ASP A 25 -2.09 -13.39 -5.57
N PRO A 26 -0.81 -13.56 -5.95
CA PRO A 26 -0.01 -14.73 -5.61
C PRO A 26 0.22 -14.86 -4.11
N LYS A 27 0.17 -16.12 -3.64
CA LYS A 27 0.52 -16.49 -2.27
C LYS A 27 2.04 -16.46 -2.04
N LEU A 28 2.45 -16.47 -0.79
CA LEU A 28 3.85 -16.65 -0.41
C LEU A 28 4.40 -18.01 -0.91
N THR A 29 5.71 -18.03 -1.17
CA THR A 29 6.47 -19.27 -1.34
C THR A 29 6.87 -19.84 0.03
N GLU A 30 7.37 -21.08 0.07
CA GLU A 30 7.98 -21.62 1.29
C GLU A 30 9.11 -20.74 1.84
N LEU A 31 9.95 -20.18 0.95
CA LEU A 31 10.94 -19.19 1.32
C LEU A 31 10.29 -17.92 1.88
N GLY A 32 9.18 -17.45 1.30
CA GLY A 32 8.44 -16.30 1.83
C GLY A 32 7.87 -16.54 3.22
N GLU A 33 7.37 -17.72 3.50
CA GLU A 33 6.95 -18.08 4.85
C GLU A 33 8.13 -18.11 5.83
N GLN A 34 9.28 -18.62 5.40
CA GLN A 34 10.52 -18.60 6.18
C GLN A 34 10.97 -17.16 6.45
N GLN A 35 10.98 -16.30 5.42
CA GLN A 35 11.29 -14.87 5.57
C GLN A 35 10.34 -14.17 6.55
N SER A 36 9.05 -14.56 6.55
CA SER A 36 8.07 -14.01 7.50
C SER A 36 8.36 -14.45 8.94
N ARG A 37 8.83 -15.67 9.15
CA ARG A 37 9.30 -16.14 10.47
C ARG A 37 10.57 -15.40 10.93
N GLU A 38 11.50 -15.13 10.02
CA GLU A 38 12.69 -14.32 10.32
C GLU A 38 12.34 -12.87 10.65
N LEU A 39 11.35 -12.28 9.94
CA LEU A 39 10.77 -10.98 10.26
C LEU A 39 10.19 -10.97 11.68
N HIS A 40 9.44 -12.02 12.06
CA HIS A 40 8.91 -12.20 13.42
C HIS A 40 10.01 -12.08 14.47
N GLU A 41 11.08 -12.89 14.33
CA GLU A 41 12.18 -12.90 15.30
C GLU A 41 12.90 -11.55 15.36
N SER A 42 13.15 -10.93 14.20
CA SER A 42 13.80 -9.63 14.12
C SER A 42 12.98 -8.53 14.81
N LEU A 43 11.67 -8.45 14.54
CA LEU A 43 10.80 -7.44 15.14
C LEU A 43 10.59 -7.68 16.64
N LYS A 44 10.46 -8.93 17.06
CA LYS A 44 10.30 -9.30 18.46
C LYS A 44 11.55 -8.95 19.30
N ALA A 45 12.73 -9.05 18.70
CA ALA A 45 14.00 -8.64 19.32
C ALA A 45 14.20 -7.11 19.30
N SER A 46 13.50 -6.37 18.46
CA SER A 46 13.63 -4.92 18.33
C SER A 46 12.79 -4.17 19.36
N LYS A 47 13.28 -2.98 19.78
CA LYS A 47 12.49 -2.10 20.66
C LYS A 47 11.21 -1.64 19.95
N ILE A 48 11.32 -1.19 18.70
CA ILE A 48 10.20 -0.63 17.92
C ILE A 48 9.08 -1.66 17.71
N GLY A 49 9.40 -2.94 17.46
CA GLY A 49 8.40 -3.99 17.31
C GLY A 49 7.55 -4.19 18.56
N ASN A 50 8.15 -4.02 19.75
CA ASN A 50 7.43 -4.14 21.02
C ASN A 50 6.55 -2.93 21.36
N GLU A 51 6.71 -1.81 20.67
CA GLU A 51 5.97 -0.56 20.87
C GLU A 51 4.80 -0.40 19.86
N VAL A 52 4.59 -1.35 18.95
CA VAL A 52 3.50 -1.29 17.94
C VAL A 52 2.14 -1.34 18.63
N GLU A 53 1.31 -0.33 18.36
CA GLU A 53 -0.06 -0.18 18.90
C GLU A 53 -1.15 -0.41 17.85
N LEU A 54 -0.80 -0.30 16.54
CA LEU A 54 -1.70 -0.57 15.42
C LEU A 54 -0.92 -1.25 14.29
N ILE A 55 -1.55 -2.21 13.63
CA ILE A 55 -1.05 -2.85 12.41
C ILE A 55 -2.00 -2.48 11.27
N VAL A 56 -1.49 -1.86 10.19
CA VAL A 56 -2.22 -1.59 8.96
C VAL A 56 -1.71 -2.55 7.88
N VAL A 57 -2.62 -3.22 7.18
CA VAL A 57 -2.25 -4.25 6.19
C VAL A 57 -2.98 -4.02 4.88
N SER A 58 -2.26 -4.04 3.77
CA SER A 58 -2.85 -4.18 2.44
C SER A 58 -3.68 -5.46 2.37
N PRO A 59 -4.92 -5.44 1.82
CA PRO A 59 -5.79 -6.63 1.80
C PRO A 59 -5.41 -7.67 0.73
N MET A 60 -4.22 -7.59 0.13
CA MET A 60 -3.71 -8.58 -0.81
C MET A 60 -3.19 -9.82 -0.08
N ARG A 61 -3.33 -11.01 -0.71
CA ARG A 61 -3.01 -12.31 -0.08
C ARG A 61 -1.62 -12.34 0.55
N ARG A 62 -0.57 -11.95 -0.18
CA ARG A 62 0.82 -12.00 0.29
C ARG A 62 1.11 -11.11 1.50
N THR A 63 0.45 -9.96 1.60
CA THR A 63 0.58 -9.04 2.74
C THR A 63 -0.15 -9.58 3.97
N LEU A 64 -1.34 -10.15 3.80
CA LEU A 64 -2.09 -10.83 4.87
C LEU A 64 -1.32 -12.03 5.41
N GLN A 65 -0.74 -12.86 4.53
CA GLN A 65 0.09 -14.00 4.94
C GLN A 65 1.35 -13.54 5.69
N THR A 66 2.03 -12.49 5.19
CA THR A 66 3.20 -11.91 5.86
C THR A 66 2.83 -11.38 7.25
N ALA A 67 1.72 -10.65 7.38
CA ALA A 67 1.25 -10.15 8.67
C ALA A 67 0.87 -11.29 9.63
N THR A 68 0.14 -12.30 9.13
CA THR A 68 -0.30 -13.47 9.91
C THR A 68 0.88 -14.25 10.50
N ILE A 69 2.00 -14.36 9.76
CA ILE A 69 3.17 -15.11 10.21
C ILE A 69 4.15 -14.19 10.96
N GLY A 70 4.48 -13.06 10.34
CA GLY A 70 5.55 -12.17 10.83
C GLY A 70 5.16 -11.32 12.02
N LEU A 71 3.88 -10.99 12.19
CA LEU A 71 3.36 -10.14 13.25
C LEU A 71 2.39 -10.88 14.19
N ASP A 72 2.36 -12.20 14.14
CA ASP A 72 1.41 -13.05 14.87
C ASP A 72 1.41 -12.81 16.38
N TRP A 73 2.58 -12.57 16.98
CA TRP A 73 2.74 -12.31 18.40
C TRP A 73 2.15 -10.95 18.82
N MET A 74 2.21 -9.94 17.95
CA MET A 74 1.55 -8.65 18.17
C MET A 74 0.03 -8.83 18.11
N ILE A 75 -0.46 -9.56 17.09
CA ILE A 75 -1.89 -9.87 16.92
C ILE A 75 -2.42 -10.68 18.11
N LYS A 76 -1.70 -11.72 18.54
CA LYS A 76 -2.04 -12.54 19.72
C LYS A 76 -2.03 -11.74 21.04
N LYS A 77 -1.20 -10.69 21.13
CA LYS A 77 -1.16 -9.75 22.26
C LYS A 77 -2.37 -8.81 22.28
N GLY A 78 -3.16 -8.77 21.19
CA GLY A 78 -4.34 -7.91 21.06
C GLY A 78 -4.09 -6.59 20.32
N THR A 79 -2.94 -6.43 19.65
CA THR A 79 -2.71 -5.28 18.78
C THR A 79 -3.73 -5.27 17.66
N LYS A 80 -4.46 -4.14 17.49
CA LYS A 80 -5.49 -3.99 16.48
C LYS A 80 -4.91 -4.12 15.08
N VAL A 81 -5.60 -4.85 14.21
CA VAL A 81 -5.30 -4.90 12.78
C VAL A 81 -6.37 -4.15 12.01
N MET A 82 -5.95 -3.31 11.07
CA MET A 82 -6.81 -2.57 10.15
C MET A 82 -6.41 -2.92 8.72
N LEU A 83 -7.35 -3.34 7.90
CA LEU A 83 -7.14 -3.54 6.48
C LEU A 83 -7.45 -2.24 5.73
N ASP A 84 -6.53 -1.83 4.84
CA ASP A 84 -6.72 -0.62 4.05
C ASP A 84 -6.23 -0.83 2.61
N ALA A 85 -7.19 -0.77 1.66
CA ALA A 85 -6.95 -0.95 0.23
C ALA A 85 -5.98 0.09 -0.36
N ASN A 86 -5.83 1.26 0.27
CA ASN A 86 -4.87 2.27 -0.19
C ASN A 86 -3.42 1.80 -0.13
N TRP A 87 -3.10 0.78 0.67
CA TRP A 87 -1.76 0.21 0.78
C TRP A 87 -1.47 -0.90 -0.24
N GLN A 88 -2.36 -1.16 -1.22
CA GLN A 88 -2.13 -2.15 -2.30
C GLN A 88 -0.99 -1.74 -3.24
N GLU A 89 -0.48 -2.71 -4.02
CA GLU A 89 0.57 -2.46 -5.03
C GLU A 89 0.09 -1.55 -6.17
N ASN A 90 1.00 -1.03 -6.98
CA ASN A 90 0.71 0.01 -7.96
C ASN A 90 0.05 -0.51 -9.23
N ALA A 91 0.70 -1.48 -9.91
CA ALA A 91 0.33 -1.87 -11.26
C ALA A 91 -1.04 -2.58 -11.32
N ASP A 92 -1.61 -2.63 -12.49
CA ASP A 92 -2.86 -3.31 -12.83
C ASP A 92 -2.65 -4.75 -13.34
N LYS A 93 -1.39 -5.24 -13.29
CA LYS A 93 -1.06 -6.63 -13.62
C LYS A 93 -1.81 -7.61 -12.70
N PRO A 94 -2.08 -8.85 -13.15
CA PRO A 94 -2.74 -9.86 -12.32
C PRO A 94 -2.10 -10.04 -10.94
N CYS A 95 -0.75 -10.08 -10.86
CA CYS A 95 -0.06 -10.22 -9.58
C CYS A 95 -0.22 -9.01 -8.64
N ASP A 96 -0.53 -7.85 -9.17
CA ASP A 96 -0.70 -6.60 -8.43
C ASP A 96 -2.17 -6.20 -8.25
N THR A 97 -3.09 -7.04 -8.74
CA THR A 97 -4.52 -6.94 -8.53
C THR A 97 -4.95 -7.99 -7.50
N GLY A 98 -5.54 -7.56 -6.40
CA GLY A 98 -5.99 -8.45 -5.33
C GLY A 98 -7.24 -9.26 -5.70
N ASN A 99 -7.60 -10.22 -4.87
CA ASN A 99 -8.86 -10.92 -4.97
C ASN A 99 -10.03 -10.07 -4.45
N LYS A 100 -11.25 -10.44 -4.84
CA LYS A 100 -12.48 -9.85 -4.28
C LYS A 100 -12.49 -9.99 -2.76
N ILE A 101 -13.04 -9.00 -2.07
CA ILE A 101 -13.15 -8.97 -0.61
C ILE A 101 -13.74 -10.27 -0.07
N SER A 102 -14.84 -10.75 -0.63
CA SER A 102 -15.50 -11.99 -0.16
C SER A 102 -14.63 -13.25 -0.26
N VAL A 103 -13.69 -13.30 -1.21
CA VAL A 103 -12.73 -14.41 -1.34
C VAL A 103 -11.68 -14.32 -0.22
N MET A 104 -11.17 -13.11 0.02
CA MET A 104 -10.16 -12.88 1.04
C MET A 104 -10.71 -13.02 2.46
N GLU A 105 -11.95 -12.62 2.68
CA GLU A 105 -12.68 -12.80 3.95
C GLU A 105 -12.86 -14.28 4.29
N ALA A 106 -13.17 -15.11 3.29
CA ALA A 106 -13.27 -16.56 3.47
C ALA A 106 -11.92 -17.24 3.74
N GLU A 107 -10.83 -16.73 3.12
CA GLU A 107 -9.47 -17.26 3.31
C GLU A 107 -8.82 -16.78 4.63
N PHE A 108 -9.15 -15.57 5.08
CA PHE A 108 -8.58 -14.92 6.27
C PHE A 108 -9.67 -14.47 7.25
N PRO A 109 -10.49 -15.37 7.79
CA PRO A 109 -11.64 -15.02 8.65
C PRO A 109 -11.26 -14.35 9.98
N GLN A 110 -9.97 -14.35 10.33
CA GLN A 110 -9.45 -13.67 11.51
C GLN A 110 -9.31 -12.15 11.34
N TYR A 111 -9.43 -11.62 10.11
CA TYR A 111 -9.34 -10.19 9.83
C TYR A 111 -10.72 -9.60 9.52
N ASP A 112 -10.90 -8.33 9.91
CA ASP A 112 -12.12 -7.56 9.60
C ASP A 112 -11.97 -6.85 8.25
N PHE A 113 -12.73 -7.32 7.25
CA PHE A 113 -12.77 -6.74 5.90
C PHE A 113 -13.88 -5.68 5.74
N SER A 114 -14.70 -5.44 6.75
CA SER A 114 -15.86 -4.55 6.65
C SER A 114 -15.49 -3.09 6.33
N THR A 115 -14.26 -2.69 6.63
CA THR A 115 -13.74 -1.34 6.38
C THR A 115 -12.96 -1.20 5.07
N VAL A 116 -12.75 -2.30 4.34
CA VAL A 116 -12.06 -2.26 3.04
C VAL A 116 -12.98 -1.62 2.00
N ASP A 117 -12.44 -0.63 1.28
CA ASP A 117 -13.16 0.06 0.20
C ASP A 117 -13.77 -0.96 -0.78
N PRO A 118 -15.11 -0.92 -1.01
CA PRO A 118 -15.78 -1.86 -1.89
C PRO A 118 -15.36 -1.76 -3.37
N SER A 119 -14.73 -0.65 -3.79
CA SER A 119 -14.16 -0.53 -5.14
C SER A 119 -12.88 -1.36 -5.32
N TYR A 120 -12.22 -1.77 -4.23
CA TYR A 120 -11.10 -2.72 -4.29
C TYR A 120 -11.57 -4.09 -4.86
N PRO A 121 -10.82 -4.72 -5.76
CA PRO A 121 -9.46 -4.40 -6.22
C PRO A 121 -9.40 -3.68 -7.59
N ASP A 122 -10.46 -3.02 -8.02
CA ASP A 122 -10.54 -2.44 -9.36
C ASP A 122 -9.57 -1.26 -9.55
N LYS A 123 -8.73 -1.36 -10.59
CA LYS A 123 -7.73 -0.36 -10.97
C LYS A 123 -7.95 0.20 -12.38
N THR A 124 -8.94 -0.31 -13.09
CA THR A 124 -9.08 -0.13 -14.55
C THR A 124 -10.31 0.66 -14.96
N THR A 125 -11.32 0.74 -14.10
CA THR A 125 -12.53 1.53 -14.40
C THR A 125 -12.35 2.98 -13.94
N ASN A 126 -12.91 3.93 -14.69
CA ASN A 126 -12.92 5.37 -14.38
C ASN A 126 -11.52 5.91 -14.03
N LEU A 127 -10.53 5.69 -14.89
CA LEU A 127 -9.11 5.98 -14.64
C LEU A 127 -8.83 7.40 -14.12
N SER A 128 -9.58 8.39 -14.58
CA SER A 128 -9.44 9.79 -14.16
C SER A 128 -9.81 10.06 -12.70
N SER A 129 -10.68 9.23 -12.11
CA SER A 129 -11.20 9.40 -10.74
C SER A 129 -10.90 8.20 -9.82
N ASN A 130 -10.44 7.08 -10.36
CA ASN A 130 -10.12 5.88 -9.58
C ASN A 130 -8.85 6.10 -8.75
N PRO A 131 -8.92 6.07 -7.40
CA PRO A 131 -7.75 6.27 -6.56
C PRO A 131 -6.71 5.14 -6.69
N TYR A 132 -7.11 4.01 -7.27
CA TYR A 132 -6.26 2.83 -7.46
C TYR A 132 -5.69 2.72 -8.88
N ALA A 133 -6.03 3.65 -9.78
CA ALA A 133 -5.52 3.65 -11.15
C ALA A 133 -3.98 3.60 -11.20
N PHE A 134 -3.44 2.84 -12.15
CA PHE A 134 -1.99 2.75 -12.35
C PHE A 134 -1.47 3.97 -13.13
N THR A 135 -1.59 5.15 -12.51
CA THR A 135 -1.06 6.42 -13.01
C THR A 135 -0.21 7.09 -11.95
N GLU A 136 0.78 7.88 -12.36
CA GLU A 136 1.63 8.64 -11.43
C GLU A 136 0.78 9.51 -10.50
N LYS A 137 -0.17 10.27 -11.06
CA LYS A 137 -1.07 11.15 -10.32
C LYS A 137 -1.86 10.40 -9.24
N ALA A 138 -2.52 9.29 -9.59
CA ALA A 138 -3.33 8.52 -8.64
C ALA A 138 -2.46 7.88 -7.55
N ILE A 139 -1.31 7.33 -7.91
CA ILE A 139 -0.40 6.66 -6.97
C ILE A 139 0.18 7.66 -5.97
N LEU A 140 0.63 8.84 -6.42
CA LEU A 140 1.15 9.88 -5.53
C LEU A 140 0.05 10.44 -4.61
N ALA A 141 -1.16 10.68 -5.15
CA ALA A 141 -2.30 11.13 -4.35
C ALA A 141 -2.70 10.08 -3.30
N ARG A 142 -2.68 8.78 -3.67
CA ARG A 142 -2.96 7.65 -2.78
C ARG A 142 -1.93 7.57 -1.64
N GLY A 143 -0.64 7.77 -1.94
CA GLY A 143 0.41 7.85 -0.94
C GLY A 143 0.17 8.97 0.08
N GLN A 144 -0.20 10.17 -0.39
CA GLN A 144 -0.53 11.28 0.48
C GLN A 144 -1.79 11.02 1.33
N THR A 145 -2.79 10.33 0.76
CA THR A 145 -3.99 9.90 1.50
C THR A 145 -3.63 8.93 2.63
N CYS A 146 -2.78 7.94 2.35
CA CYS A 146 -2.26 7.02 3.36
C CYS A 146 -1.52 7.74 4.49
N LEU A 147 -0.58 8.61 4.14
CA LEU A 147 0.24 9.33 5.11
C LEU A 147 -0.61 10.27 5.97
N LYS A 148 -1.56 11.00 5.36
CA LYS A 148 -2.51 11.85 6.10
C LYS A 148 -3.32 11.04 7.10
N ALA A 149 -3.88 9.91 6.66
CA ALA A 149 -4.70 9.04 7.52
C ALA A 149 -3.90 8.51 8.73
N LEU A 150 -2.58 8.29 8.58
CA LEU A 150 -1.72 7.87 9.68
C LEU A 150 -1.26 9.04 10.56
N TYR A 151 -1.02 10.22 9.98
CA TYR A 151 -0.52 11.39 10.70
C TYR A 151 -1.42 11.82 11.87
N ASP A 152 -2.73 11.73 11.68
CA ASP A 152 -3.75 12.14 12.65
C ASP A 152 -4.10 11.04 13.69
N ARG A 153 -3.41 9.88 13.63
CA ARG A 153 -3.68 8.75 14.52
C ARG A 153 -3.14 8.97 15.94
N PRO A 154 -3.86 8.48 16.98
CA PRO A 154 -3.43 8.60 18.37
C PRO A 154 -2.33 7.60 18.77
N GLU A 155 -2.14 6.52 18.02
CA GLU A 155 -1.16 5.48 18.29
C GLU A 155 0.26 6.03 18.14
N LYS A 156 1.19 5.61 19.01
CA LYS A 156 2.58 6.08 18.99
C LYS A 156 3.42 5.40 17.92
N VAL A 157 3.18 4.12 17.70
CA VAL A 157 3.89 3.32 16.69
C VAL A 157 2.88 2.52 15.88
N ILE A 158 2.93 2.68 14.56
CA ILE A 158 2.06 1.98 13.60
C ILE A 158 2.93 1.13 12.68
N ALA A 159 2.68 -0.18 12.65
CA ALA A 159 3.26 -1.06 11.65
C ALA A 159 2.39 -1.09 10.39
N VAL A 160 3.01 -1.01 9.21
CA VAL A 160 2.31 -1.09 7.92
C VAL A 160 2.90 -2.21 7.09
N VAL A 161 2.10 -3.16 6.63
CA VAL A 161 2.53 -4.23 5.71
C VAL A 161 2.01 -3.94 4.31
N SER A 162 2.93 -3.66 3.39
CA SER A 162 2.61 -3.21 2.04
C SER A 162 3.58 -3.80 0.99
N HIS A 163 3.81 -3.10 -0.11
CA HIS A 163 4.49 -3.58 -1.30
C HIS A 163 5.64 -2.64 -1.69
N SER A 164 6.67 -3.20 -2.35
CA SER A 164 7.89 -2.45 -2.69
C SER A 164 7.63 -1.31 -3.65
N GLY A 165 6.81 -1.54 -4.68
CA GLY A 165 6.50 -0.52 -5.67
C GLY A 165 5.81 0.67 -5.03
N PHE A 166 4.73 0.44 -4.28
CA PHE A 166 3.99 1.50 -3.61
C PHE A 166 4.81 2.22 -2.54
N LEU A 167 5.51 1.48 -1.66
CA LEU A 167 6.36 2.10 -0.63
C LEU A 167 7.43 3.01 -1.25
N ARG A 168 8.07 2.55 -2.33
CA ARG A 168 9.11 3.32 -3.02
C ARG A 168 8.55 4.56 -3.70
N THR A 169 7.53 4.41 -4.54
CA THR A 169 7.08 5.50 -5.41
C THR A 169 6.22 6.54 -4.70
N ALA A 170 5.39 6.13 -3.72
CA ALA A 170 4.36 6.99 -3.15
C ALA A 170 4.57 7.36 -1.67
N VAL A 171 5.43 6.61 -0.95
CA VAL A 171 5.48 6.74 0.51
C VAL A 171 6.82 7.27 1.01
N CYS A 172 7.95 6.63 0.65
CA CYS A 172 9.21 6.92 1.34
C CYS A 172 10.46 6.96 0.46
N ASN A 173 10.38 6.71 -0.84
CA ASN A 173 11.51 6.69 -1.77
C ASN A 173 12.64 5.74 -1.34
N ARG A 174 12.32 4.60 -0.76
CA ARG A 174 13.27 3.57 -0.33
C ARG A 174 12.93 2.22 -0.95
N MET A 175 13.99 1.46 -1.28
CA MET A 175 13.84 0.06 -1.70
C MET A 175 13.71 -0.84 -0.47
N PHE A 176 12.88 -1.89 -0.62
CA PHE A 176 12.69 -2.90 0.41
C PHE A 176 12.94 -4.29 -0.20
N PHE A 177 13.80 -5.07 0.43
CA PHE A 177 13.86 -6.51 0.17
C PHE A 177 12.60 -7.21 0.74
N ASN A 178 12.30 -8.41 0.26
CA ASN A 178 11.16 -9.18 0.78
C ASN A 178 11.28 -9.41 2.30
N ALA A 179 10.21 -9.16 3.02
CA ALA A 179 10.12 -9.25 4.49
C ALA A 179 11.13 -8.36 5.24
N ASP A 180 11.64 -7.30 4.61
CA ASP A 180 12.43 -6.30 5.32
C ASP A 180 11.54 -5.16 5.84
N TRP A 181 12.04 -4.45 6.84
CA TRP A 181 11.32 -3.37 7.50
C TRP A 181 12.20 -2.15 7.70
N ARG A 182 11.58 -0.96 7.75
CA ARG A 182 12.24 0.31 7.99
C ARG A 182 11.41 1.18 8.90
N VAL A 183 12.06 2.08 9.65
CA VAL A 183 11.43 2.98 10.61
C VAL A 183 11.47 4.40 10.08
N PHE A 184 10.33 5.08 10.14
CA PHE A 184 10.18 6.45 9.69
C PHE A 184 9.45 7.30 10.73
N THR A 185 9.76 8.59 10.74
CA THR A 185 8.98 9.63 11.40
C THR A 185 8.51 10.63 10.36
N PHE A 186 7.48 11.40 10.66
CA PHE A 186 7.11 12.54 9.83
C PHE A 186 8.15 13.64 9.96
N ASP A 187 8.65 14.14 8.83
CA ASP A 187 9.62 15.25 8.78
C ASP A 187 8.86 16.59 8.78
N GLU A 188 8.51 17.06 9.98
CA GLU A 188 7.74 18.29 10.14
C GLU A 188 8.45 19.53 9.58
N ASP A 189 9.78 19.55 9.61
CA ASP A 189 10.58 20.65 9.05
C ASP A 189 10.49 20.66 7.51
N ALA A 190 10.58 19.49 6.87
CA ALA A 190 10.41 19.39 5.43
C ALA A 190 8.96 19.65 5.01
N MET A 191 7.99 19.17 5.77
CA MET A 191 6.56 19.40 5.55
C MET A 191 6.21 20.89 5.64
N ALA A 192 6.75 21.62 6.62
CA ALA A 192 6.52 23.06 6.78
C ALA A 192 7.08 23.88 5.61
N LYS A 193 8.16 23.40 4.97
CA LYS A 193 8.79 24.04 3.79
C LYS A 193 8.16 23.63 2.47
N SER A 194 7.33 22.59 2.46
CA SER A 194 6.66 22.10 1.25
C SER A 194 5.56 23.07 0.78
N ALA A 195 5.71 23.62 -0.41
CA ALA A 195 4.72 24.51 -1.01
C ALA A 195 3.36 23.82 -1.20
N GLU A 196 3.36 22.51 -1.45
CA GLU A 196 2.18 21.67 -1.67
C GLU A 196 1.65 21.07 -0.36
N LYS A 197 2.22 21.39 0.79
CA LYS A 197 1.84 20.83 2.11
C LYS A 197 1.82 19.30 2.14
N LYS A 198 2.75 18.66 1.43
CA LYS A 198 2.88 17.21 1.38
C LYS A 198 3.32 16.63 2.72
N PHE A 199 2.78 15.45 3.06
CA PHE A 199 3.32 14.62 4.13
C PHE A 199 4.64 14.01 3.65
N ILE A 200 5.70 14.18 4.43
CA ILE A 200 7.06 13.75 4.10
C ILE A 200 7.58 12.91 5.26
N LEU A 201 8.20 11.78 4.92
CA LEU A 201 8.81 10.88 5.89
C LEU A 201 10.33 11.03 5.90
N LYS A 202 10.91 10.91 7.09
CA LYS A 202 12.34 10.81 7.34
C LYS A 202 12.65 9.45 7.93
N GLU A 203 13.56 8.70 7.30
CA GLU A 203 13.99 7.40 7.80
C GLU A 203 14.87 7.55 9.04
N SER A 204 14.73 6.63 9.99
CA SER A 204 15.62 6.47 11.14
C SER A 204 17.03 6.11 10.67
N GLU A 205 18.06 6.74 11.23
CA GLU A 205 19.45 6.46 10.90
C GLU A 205 19.84 4.99 11.06
N GLU A 206 19.21 4.29 12.01
CA GLU A 206 19.49 2.89 12.29
C GLU A 206 19.13 2.00 11.08
N THR A 207 17.91 2.17 10.53
CA THR A 207 17.47 1.38 9.37
C THR A 207 18.05 1.91 8.06
N GLU A 208 18.30 3.22 7.93
CA GLU A 208 18.92 3.81 6.75
C GLU A 208 20.34 3.28 6.53
N LYS A 209 21.20 3.37 7.54
CA LYS A 209 22.61 2.94 7.45
C LYS A 209 22.77 1.43 7.24
N LYS A 210 21.86 0.65 7.81
CA LYS A 210 21.88 -0.81 7.76
C LYS A 210 21.30 -1.38 6.47
N GLY A 211 20.52 -0.59 5.72
CA GLY A 211 19.75 -1.11 4.59
C GLY A 211 18.53 -1.91 5.04
N GLY A 212 17.68 -1.28 5.88
CA GLY A 212 16.54 -1.92 6.52
C GLY A 212 16.88 -2.60 7.84
N GLY A 213 15.87 -2.98 8.60
CA GLY A 213 16.04 -3.62 9.90
C GLY A 213 16.66 -5.01 9.83
N MET A 214 16.41 -5.74 8.72
CA MET A 214 17.08 -7.01 8.42
C MET A 214 18.45 -6.82 7.76
N GLY A 215 18.77 -5.60 7.28
CA GLY A 215 19.99 -5.30 6.56
C GLY A 215 20.07 -5.98 5.19
N ARG A 216 18.93 -6.13 4.51
CA ARG A 216 18.81 -6.84 3.23
C ARG A 216 18.43 -5.94 2.08
N SER A 217 18.02 -4.70 2.37
CA SER A 217 17.54 -3.74 1.40
C SER A 217 18.66 -2.81 0.95
N ASP A 218 18.54 -2.28 -0.27
CA ASP A 218 19.47 -1.30 -0.80
C ASP A 218 19.45 -0.01 0.03
N VAL A 219 20.65 0.56 0.24
CA VAL A 219 20.83 1.86 0.91
C VAL A 219 20.69 2.97 -0.12
N GLY A 220 19.98 4.05 0.25
CA GLY A 220 19.85 5.23 -0.59
C GLY A 220 18.40 5.63 -0.89
N VAL A 221 18.29 6.67 -1.72
CA VAL A 221 16.99 7.23 -2.18
C VAL A 221 16.72 6.77 -3.60
N PHE A 222 15.54 6.20 -3.82
CA PHE A 222 15.09 5.67 -5.09
C PHE A 222 13.81 6.37 -5.52
N GLY A 223 13.96 7.49 -6.20
CA GLY A 223 12.81 8.26 -6.71
C GLY A 223 12.07 7.56 -7.83
N ILE A 224 11.03 8.22 -8.31
CA ILE A 224 10.25 7.82 -9.48
C ILE A 224 11.12 8.02 -10.73
N THR A 225 11.00 7.07 -11.67
CA THR A 225 11.65 7.13 -12.99
C THR A 225 10.57 7.07 -14.09
N GLU A 226 10.91 7.49 -15.30
CA GLU A 226 10.02 7.41 -16.47
C GLU A 226 9.51 5.99 -16.77
N ASN A 227 10.26 4.98 -16.33
CA ASN A 227 9.89 3.57 -16.53
C ASN A 227 8.94 2.99 -15.47
N ASP A 228 8.58 3.76 -14.46
CA ASP A 228 7.68 3.28 -13.39
C ASP A 228 6.22 3.24 -13.81
N PHE A 229 5.86 3.95 -14.90
CA PHE A 229 4.49 4.04 -15.41
C PHE A 229 4.45 3.85 -16.93
N PRO A 230 3.50 3.08 -17.46
CA PRO A 230 3.35 2.91 -18.89
C PRO A 230 2.90 4.22 -19.57
N PRO A 231 3.52 4.62 -20.69
CA PRO A 231 3.17 5.85 -21.42
C PRO A 231 1.69 5.90 -21.86
N GLU A 232 1.12 4.77 -22.23
CA GLU A 232 -0.25 4.63 -22.74
C GLU A 232 -1.32 5.04 -21.72
N VAL A 233 -1.04 4.84 -20.42
CA VAL A 233 -1.97 5.22 -19.34
C VAL A 233 -2.00 6.72 -19.14
N GLN A 234 -0.89 7.43 -19.40
CA GLN A 234 -0.82 8.88 -19.33
C GLN A 234 -1.59 9.55 -20.47
N ASP A 235 -1.57 8.97 -21.66
CA ASP A 235 -2.29 9.51 -22.83
C ASP A 235 -3.81 9.30 -22.71
N GLN A 236 -4.27 8.15 -22.18
CA GLN A 236 -5.70 7.92 -21.91
C GLN A 236 -6.28 8.93 -20.92
N MET A 237 -5.52 9.35 -19.90
CA MET A 237 -5.98 10.36 -18.95
C MET A 237 -6.10 11.74 -19.59
N LYS A 238 -5.19 12.11 -20.49
CA LYS A 238 -5.28 13.39 -21.22
C LYS A 238 -6.53 13.42 -22.10
N ASP A 239 -6.86 12.29 -22.74
CA ASP A 239 -8.04 12.15 -23.57
C ASP A 239 -9.35 12.17 -22.76
N GLU A 240 -9.37 11.63 -21.54
CA GLU A 240 -10.52 11.69 -20.65
C GLU A 240 -10.70 13.09 -20.03
N GLU A 241 -9.63 13.75 -19.62
CA GLU A 241 -9.66 15.14 -19.14
C GLU A 241 -10.09 16.11 -20.25
N ALA A 242 -9.69 15.85 -21.51
CA ALA A 242 -10.09 16.65 -22.67
C ALA A 242 -11.57 16.50 -23.04
N LYS A 243 -12.19 15.36 -22.71
CA LYS A 243 -13.62 15.11 -22.98
C LYS A 243 -14.57 15.74 -21.96
N GLY A 244 -14.08 16.26 -20.84
CA GLY A 244 -14.88 16.87 -19.78
C GLY A 244 -15.93 15.92 -19.17
N PRO A 245 -16.59 16.28 -18.07
CA PRO A 245 -17.69 15.47 -17.53
C PRO A 245 -18.79 15.37 -18.58
N ALA A 246 -19.18 14.14 -18.94
CA ALA A 246 -20.30 13.90 -19.83
C ALA A 246 -21.52 14.68 -19.33
N LYS A 247 -22.08 15.53 -20.19
CA LYS A 247 -23.26 16.33 -19.84
C LYS A 247 -24.38 15.42 -19.38
N ALA A 248 -24.83 15.61 -18.16
CA ALA A 248 -26.02 14.98 -17.58
C ALA A 248 -27.30 15.65 -18.17
N GLU A 249 -27.37 15.86 -19.49
CA GLU A 249 -28.46 16.58 -20.13
C GLU A 249 -29.40 15.69 -20.97
N GLU A 250 -29.24 14.36 -20.99
CA GLU A 250 -30.09 13.49 -21.85
C GLU A 250 -31.17 12.69 -21.11
N LEU A 251 -31.38 12.87 -19.81
CA LEU A 251 -32.41 12.15 -19.07
C LEU A 251 -33.73 12.90 -18.80
N ASP A 252 -33.82 14.19 -19.15
CA ASP A 252 -35.04 14.97 -18.91
C ASP A 252 -36.02 15.04 -20.10
N GLU A 253 -35.68 14.59 -21.30
CA GLU A 253 -36.60 14.64 -22.45
C GLU A 253 -37.50 13.41 -22.63
N VAL A 254 -37.21 12.29 -21.99
CA VAL A 254 -38.01 11.04 -22.13
C VAL A 254 -39.29 11.05 -21.26
N ASN A 255 -39.41 11.94 -20.30
CA ASN A 255 -40.57 11.98 -19.39
C ASN A 255 -41.67 12.96 -19.77
N LYS A 256 -41.60 13.65 -20.93
CA LYS A 256 -42.62 14.63 -21.38
C LYS A 256 -43.56 14.12 -22.48
N GLN A 257 -43.54 12.86 -22.84
CA GLN A 257 -44.50 12.30 -23.83
C GLN A 257 -45.28 11.13 -23.22
N LYS A 258 -46.30 11.41 -22.45
CA LYS A 258 -47.48 10.52 -22.32
C LYS A 258 -48.71 11.33 -22.70
N PRO A 259 -49.48 10.92 -23.74
CA PRO A 259 -50.76 11.53 -24.08
C PRO A 259 -51.85 11.08 -23.13
N THR A 260 -52.80 11.97 -22.93
CA THR A 260 -54.08 11.82 -22.23
C THR A 260 -54.94 10.68 -22.73
#